data_ea161745b17aaece3d6467ae1b0edfc3
#
_entry.id   ea161745b17aaece3d6467ae1b0edfc3
#
_cell.length_a   1.000
_cell.length_b   1.000
_cell.length_c   1.000
_cell.angle_alpha   90.00
_cell.angle_beta   90.00
_cell.angle_gamma   90.00
#
_symmetry.space_group_name_H-M   'P 1'
#
loop_
_entity.id
_entity.type
_entity.pdbx_description
1 polymer ?
#
loop_
_entity_poly.entity_id
_entity_poly.type
_entity_poly.pdbx_seq_one_letter_code
_entity_poly.pdbx_strand_id
1 'polypeptide(L)'
;PRDFALVGFGGAGPLHANALGKLMNSWPVIIPPGPGVLCAYGDATTRVRDESSRTFVRRFADTDDQEVLGILRELSAAAGSTLDSEGVPRAEQTTLYQIDLRYAGQGMRLTVNMTPEEFETGGLKELGRRFDEMHEQLFTFSLETQRELYNLRALVQGRESAAQGEALPSG
;
A
#
# COMPACT_ATOMS: atom_id res chain seq x y z
N PRO A 1 13.81 18.55 5.78
CA PRO A 1 12.88 19.24 4.82
C PRO A 1 13.60 19.74 3.56
N ARG A 2 14.90 20.05 3.62
CA ARG A 2 15.68 20.66 2.50
C ARG A 2 15.74 19.80 1.24
N ASP A 3 15.58 18.49 1.39
CA ASP A 3 15.67 17.52 0.30
C ASP A 3 14.28 17.15 -0.30
N PHE A 4 13.22 17.86 0.14
CA PHE A 4 11.85 17.62 -0.27
C PHE A 4 11.20 18.89 -0.83
N ALA A 5 10.34 18.71 -1.85
CA ALA A 5 9.44 19.76 -2.32
C ALA A 5 8.34 20.02 -1.31
N LEU A 6 7.91 21.27 -1.18
CA LEU A 6 6.74 21.66 -0.40
C LEU A 6 5.52 21.75 -1.30
N VAL A 7 4.46 21.01 -1.00
CA VAL A 7 3.20 21.10 -1.74
C VAL A 7 2.19 21.90 -0.93
N GLY A 8 1.69 23.00 -1.50
CA GLY A 8 0.68 23.86 -0.89
C GLY A 8 -0.70 23.63 -1.50
N PHE A 9 -1.66 23.13 -0.69
CA PHE A 9 -3.05 22.92 -1.13
C PHE A 9 -4.05 23.24 -0.01
N GLY A 10 -5.36 23.12 -0.30
CA GLY A 10 -6.42 23.59 0.57
C GLY A 10 -6.71 25.07 0.37
N GLY A 11 -7.68 25.64 1.10
CA GLY A 11 -8.15 27.01 0.91
C GLY A 11 -7.06 28.08 1.09
N ALA A 12 -6.31 28.04 2.21
CA ALA A 12 -5.27 29.00 2.55
C ALA A 12 -3.84 28.49 2.32
N GLY A 13 -3.66 27.21 2.03
CA GLY A 13 -2.33 26.59 1.83
C GLY A 13 -1.45 27.34 0.82
N PRO A 14 -1.93 27.61 -0.39
CA PRO A 14 -1.16 28.34 -1.42
C PRO A 14 -0.69 29.72 -1.00
N LEU A 15 -1.47 30.44 -0.19
CA LEU A 15 -1.13 31.78 0.27
C LEU A 15 0.13 31.81 1.14
N HIS A 16 0.35 30.75 1.90
CA HIS A 16 1.45 30.68 2.86
C HIS A 16 2.63 29.83 2.36
N ALA A 17 2.44 29.04 1.31
CA ALA A 17 3.40 28.03 0.84
C ALA A 17 4.77 28.64 0.51
N ASN A 18 4.82 29.79 -0.17
CA ASN A 18 6.08 30.45 -0.52
C ASN A 18 6.86 30.94 0.72
N ALA A 19 6.18 31.53 1.70
CA ALA A 19 6.81 31.97 2.94
C ALA A 19 7.34 30.79 3.76
N LEU A 20 6.57 29.71 3.84
CA LEU A 20 6.97 28.47 4.51
C LEU A 20 8.15 27.81 3.80
N GLY A 21 8.14 27.74 2.46
CA GLY A 21 9.24 27.19 1.68
C GLY A 21 10.56 27.93 1.96
N LYS A 22 10.52 29.26 2.05
CA LYS A 22 11.67 30.08 2.43
C LYS A 22 12.15 29.79 3.85
N LEU A 23 11.25 29.76 4.83
CA LEU A 23 11.60 29.48 6.23
C LEU A 23 12.19 28.08 6.43
N MET A 24 11.64 27.08 5.75
CA MET A 24 12.07 25.68 5.85
C MET A 24 13.24 25.34 4.93
N ASN A 25 13.60 26.26 4.02
CA ASN A 25 14.53 26.00 2.92
C ASN A 25 14.17 24.74 2.13
N SER A 26 12.88 24.62 1.78
CA SER A 26 12.30 23.47 1.07
C SER A 26 11.84 23.91 -0.32
N TRP A 27 12.51 23.41 -1.35
CA TRP A 27 12.27 23.78 -2.74
C TRP A 27 12.28 22.54 -3.67
N PRO A 28 11.49 22.59 -4.76
CA PRO A 28 10.54 23.63 -5.17
C PRO A 28 9.29 23.68 -4.28
N VAL A 29 8.60 24.83 -4.30
CA VAL A 29 7.23 24.97 -3.78
C VAL A 29 6.25 24.72 -4.93
N ILE A 30 5.38 23.73 -4.77
CA ILE A 30 4.43 23.27 -5.80
C ILE A 30 3.03 23.65 -5.36
N ILE A 31 2.29 24.34 -6.20
CA ILE A 31 0.88 24.60 -6.06
C ILE A 31 0.15 23.80 -7.17
N PRO A 32 -0.58 22.73 -6.83
CA PRO A 32 -1.28 21.94 -7.84
C PRO A 32 -2.45 22.71 -8.46
N PRO A 33 -2.92 22.31 -9.64
CA PRO A 33 -4.17 22.84 -10.20
C PRO A 33 -5.34 22.61 -9.24
N GLY A 34 -6.21 23.61 -9.09
CA GLY A 34 -7.38 23.53 -8.21
C GLY A 34 -7.06 23.26 -6.73
N PRO A 35 -6.10 23.96 -6.11
CA PRO A 35 -5.58 23.61 -4.78
C PRO A 35 -6.66 23.60 -3.71
N GLY A 36 -7.70 24.44 -3.83
CA GLY A 36 -8.81 24.52 -2.88
C GLY A 36 -9.76 23.32 -2.90
N VAL A 37 -9.77 22.56 -3.98
CA VAL A 37 -10.66 21.39 -4.17
C VAL A 37 -9.89 20.07 -4.31
N LEU A 38 -8.59 20.08 -4.10
CA LEU A 38 -7.73 18.89 -4.29
C LEU A 38 -8.16 17.70 -3.43
N CYS A 39 -8.59 17.95 -2.18
CA CYS A 39 -9.11 16.89 -1.30
C CYS A 39 -10.39 16.27 -1.86
N ALA A 40 -11.33 17.09 -2.29
CA ALA A 40 -12.60 16.62 -2.89
C ALA A 40 -12.32 15.85 -4.21
N TYR A 41 -11.35 16.29 -4.99
CA TYR A 41 -10.90 15.57 -6.18
C TYR A 41 -10.29 14.22 -5.81
N GLY A 42 -9.45 14.18 -4.76
CA GLY A 42 -8.90 12.93 -4.23
C GLY A 42 -9.98 11.95 -3.83
N ASP A 43 -10.98 12.42 -3.06
CA ASP A 43 -12.11 11.59 -2.63
C ASP A 43 -12.93 11.07 -3.82
N ALA A 44 -13.22 11.94 -4.81
CA ALA A 44 -13.99 11.56 -6.01
C ALA A 44 -13.25 10.56 -6.91
N THR A 45 -11.92 10.51 -6.86
CA THR A 45 -11.08 9.61 -7.66
C THR A 45 -10.62 8.38 -6.88
N THR A 46 -10.90 8.31 -5.58
CA THR A 46 -10.54 7.16 -4.75
C THR A 46 -11.35 5.93 -5.18
N ARG A 47 -10.67 4.79 -5.26
CA ARG A 47 -11.33 3.50 -5.52
C ARG A 47 -12.05 3.04 -4.27
N VAL A 48 -13.21 2.42 -4.45
CA VAL A 48 -13.83 1.64 -3.37
C VAL A 48 -12.87 0.50 -3.03
N ARG A 49 -12.51 0.39 -1.77
CA ARG A 49 -11.60 -0.65 -1.27
C ARG A 49 -11.99 -1.07 0.12
N ASP A 50 -11.76 -2.33 0.41
CA ASP A 50 -11.86 -2.88 1.75
C ASP A 50 -10.66 -3.79 2.04
N GLU A 51 -10.32 -3.94 3.30
CA GLU A 51 -9.23 -4.80 3.72
C GLU A 51 -9.68 -5.70 4.88
N SER A 52 -9.22 -6.93 4.84
CA SER A 52 -9.36 -7.86 5.94
C SER A 52 -7.99 -8.37 6.36
N SER A 53 -7.76 -8.50 7.66
CA SER A 53 -6.45 -8.90 8.17
C SER A 53 -6.56 -9.85 9.34
N ARG A 54 -5.51 -10.68 9.51
CA ARG A 54 -5.38 -11.63 10.61
C ARG A 54 -3.95 -11.64 11.12
N THR A 55 -3.76 -11.45 12.41
CA THR A 55 -2.46 -11.69 13.03
C THR A 55 -2.14 -13.18 12.97
N PHE A 56 -0.99 -13.52 12.38
CA PHE A 56 -0.55 -14.89 12.15
C PHE A 56 0.95 -14.99 12.41
N VAL A 57 1.31 -15.14 13.68
CA VAL A 57 2.72 -15.24 14.09
C VAL A 57 3.18 -16.68 13.93
N ARG A 58 3.95 -16.96 12.88
CA ARG A 58 4.51 -18.27 12.53
C ARG A 58 5.85 -18.13 11.85
N ARG A 59 6.80 -18.98 12.21
CA ARG A 59 8.04 -19.13 11.45
C ARG A 59 7.75 -19.85 10.15
N PHE A 60 8.53 -19.58 9.12
CA PHE A 60 8.39 -20.29 7.83
C PHE A 60 8.53 -21.81 7.97
N ALA A 61 9.34 -22.27 8.94
CA ALA A 61 9.49 -23.70 9.20
C ALA A 61 8.27 -24.38 9.86
N ASP A 62 7.36 -23.59 10.43
CA ASP A 62 6.21 -24.05 11.23
C ASP A 62 4.88 -23.89 10.48
N THR A 63 4.91 -23.56 9.18
CA THR A 63 3.74 -23.39 8.30
C THR A 63 4.09 -23.80 6.88
N ASP A 64 3.10 -23.85 6.00
CA ASP A 64 3.29 -24.15 4.58
C ASP A 64 2.50 -23.18 3.69
N ASP A 65 2.76 -23.28 2.37
CA ASP A 65 2.11 -22.43 1.37
C ASP A 65 0.59 -22.60 1.36
N GLN A 66 0.07 -23.80 1.64
CA GLN A 66 -1.36 -24.08 1.59
C GLN A 66 -2.10 -23.46 2.79
N GLU A 67 -1.53 -23.53 3.99
CA GLU A 67 -2.09 -22.91 5.18
C GLU A 67 -2.18 -21.38 5.00
N VAL A 68 -1.08 -20.76 4.55
CA VAL A 68 -1.02 -19.30 4.35
C VAL A 68 -1.96 -18.86 3.23
N LEU A 69 -1.95 -19.56 2.10
CA LEU A 69 -2.86 -19.26 0.98
C LEU A 69 -4.34 -19.44 1.37
N GLY A 70 -4.66 -20.45 2.16
CA GLY A 70 -6.00 -20.65 2.70
C GLY A 70 -6.50 -19.44 3.49
N ILE A 71 -5.66 -18.93 4.41
CA ILE A 71 -5.99 -17.73 5.19
C ILE A 71 -6.13 -16.50 4.29
N LEU A 72 -5.21 -16.29 3.34
CA LEU A 72 -5.26 -15.14 2.44
C LEU A 72 -6.52 -15.16 1.56
N ARG A 73 -6.96 -16.33 1.10
CA ARG A 73 -8.22 -16.49 0.35
C ARG A 73 -9.45 -16.18 1.21
N GLU A 74 -9.48 -16.63 2.47
CA GLU A 74 -10.55 -16.29 3.41
C GLU A 74 -10.63 -14.77 3.61
N LEU A 75 -9.49 -14.11 3.84
CA LEU A 75 -9.43 -12.66 4.03
C LEU A 75 -9.88 -11.92 2.75
N SER A 76 -9.43 -12.38 1.58
CA SER A 76 -9.84 -11.82 0.29
C SER A 76 -11.34 -11.96 0.07
N ALA A 77 -11.92 -13.12 0.41
CA ALA A 77 -13.35 -13.34 0.29
C ALA A 77 -14.15 -12.42 1.23
N ALA A 78 -13.67 -12.21 2.46
CA ALA A 78 -14.30 -11.32 3.42
C ALA A 78 -14.31 -9.86 2.91
N ALA A 79 -13.14 -9.32 2.51
CA ALA A 79 -13.05 -7.97 1.96
C ALA A 79 -13.85 -7.82 0.65
N GLY A 80 -13.79 -8.82 -0.25
CA GLY A 80 -14.54 -8.80 -1.50
C GLY A 80 -16.06 -8.80 -1.30
N SER A 81 -16.57 -9.43 -0.23
CA SER A 81 -18.01 -9.40 0.06
C SER A 81 -18.49 -8.01 0.50
N THR A 82 -17.63 -7.20 1.13
CA THR A 82 -17.92 -5.80 1.42
C THR A 82 -18.09 -5.01 0.10
N LEU A 83 -17.16 -5.19 -0.84
CA LEU A 83 -17.25 -4.54 -2.14
C LEU A 83 -18.49 -4.97 -2.95
N ASP A 84 -18.89 -6.26 -2.84
CA ASP A 84 -20.14 -6.74 -3.46
C ASP A 84 -21.35 -5.97 -2.91
N SER A 85 -21.40 -5.72 -1.59
CA SER A 85 -22.47 -4.94 -0.94
C SER A 85 -22.48 -3.47 -1.32
N GLU A 86 -21.31 -2.92 -1.69
CA GLU A 86 -21.13 -1.57 -2.23
C GLU A 86 -21.40 -1.49 -3.75
N GLY A 87 -21.82 -2.58 -4.36
CA GLY A 87 -22.20 -2.63 -5.78
C GLY A 87 -21.04 -2.74 -6.76
N VAL A 88 -19.83 -3.12 -6.30
CA VAL A 88 -18.67 -3.36 -7.16
C VAL A 88 -18.68 -4.82 -7.63
N PRO A 89 -18.90 -5.10 -8.94
CA PRO A 89 -18.94 -6.45 -9.44
C PRO A 89 -17.62 -7.20 -9.21
N ARG A 90 -17.67 -8.48 -8.89
CA ARG A 90 -16.48 -9.34 -8.67
C ARG A 90 -15.46 -9.29 -9.81
N ALA A 91 -15.92 -9.21 -11.05
CA ALA A 91 -15.08 -9.11 -12.22
C ALA A 91 -14.27 -7.79 -12.31
N GLU A 92 -14.64 -6.81 -11.51
CA GLU A 92 -13.99 -5.50 -11.42
C GLU A 92 -13.14 -5.36 -10.16
N GLN A 93 -13.15 -6.36 -9.30
CA GLN A 93 -12.35 -6.39 -8.09
C GLN A 93 -10.94 -6.91 -8.38
N THR A 94 -9.95 -6.25 -7.80
CA THR A 94 -8.55 -6.71 -7.79
C THR A 94 -8.10 -6.93 -6.36
N THR A 95 -7.31 -7.98 -6.14
CA THR A 95 -6.80 -8.35 -4.82
C THR A 95 -5.30 -8.15 -4.76
N LEU A 96 -4.83 -7.59 -3.63
CA LEU A 96 -3.43 -7.50 -3.28
C LEU A 96 -3.22 -8.11 -1.89
N TYR A 97 -2.31 -9.06 -1.76
CA TYR A 97 -1.87 -9.57 -0.48
C TYR A 97 -0.77 -8.69 0.08
N GLN A 98 -0.90 -8.32 1.34
CA GLN A 98 0.10 -7.58 2.09
C GLN A 98 0.48 -8.43 3.30
N ILE A 99 1.73 -8.86 3.33
CA ILE A 99 2.21 -9.83 4.32
C ILE A 99 3.33 -9.17 5.11
N ASP A 100 3.09 -9.00 6.41
CA ASP A 100 4.10 -8.45 7.31
C ASP A 100 5.04 -9.56 7.78
N LEU A 101 6.33 -9.36 7.53
CA LEU A 101 7.40 -10.28 7.91
C LEU A 101 8.44 -9.59 8.77
N ARG A 102 9.15 -10.42 9.52
CA ARG A 102 10.37 -10.01 10.22
C ARG A 102 11.36 -11.17 10.27
N TYR A 103 12.60 -10.88 10.56
CA TYR A 103 13.50 -11.91 11.05
C TYR A 103 13.15 -12.27 12.49
N ALA A 104 13.23 -13.57 12.83
CA ALA A 104 12.90 -14.05 14.16
C ALA A 104 13.74 -13.32 15.24
N GLY A 105 13.07 -12.78 16.24
CA GLY A 105 13.70 -12.01 17.31
C GLY A 105 13.87 -10.50 17.02
N GLN A 106 13.59 -10.02 15.81
CA GLN A 106 13.57 -8.58 15.52
C GLN A 106 12.22 -7.94 15.83
N GLY A 107 12.27 -6.66 16.25
CA GLY A 107 11.05 -5.86 16.47
C GLY A 107 10.49 -5.23 15.19
N MET A 108 11.35 -4.99 14.20
CA MET A 108 10.99 -4.34 12.95
C MET A 108 10.33 -5.33 11.98
N ARG A 109 9.34 -4.85 11.27
CA ARG A 109 8.58 -5.60 10.27
C ARG A 109 8.62 -4.87 8.95
N LEU A 110 8.62 -5.63 7.87
CA LEU A 110 8.46 -5.12 6.52
C LEU A 110 7.23 -5.77 5.89
N THR A 111 6.48 -4.99 5.15
CA THR A 111 5.30 -5.46 4.42
C THR A 111 5.71 -5.82 2.99
N VAL A 112 5.57 -7.08 2.63
CA VAL A 112 5.76 -7.55 1.25
C VAL A 112 4.42 -7.64 0.56
N ASN A 113 4.33 -7.06 -0.63
CA ASN A 113 3.14 -7.10 -1.46
C ASN A 113 3.27 -8.23 -2.50
N MET A 114 2.19 -9.01 -2.68
CA MET A 114 2.09 -10.04 -3.71
C MET A 114 0.67 -10.09 -4.27
N THR A 115 0.54 -10.36 -5.57
CA THR A 115 -0.77 -10.72 -6.11
C THR A 115 -1.13 -12.16 -5.73
N PRO A 116 -2.41 -12.57 -5.81
CA PRO A 116 -2.80 -13.97 -5.60
C PRO A 116 -2.00 -14.94 -6.47
N GLU A 117 -1.84 -14.62 -7.76
CA GLU A 117 -1.13 -15.46 -8.74
C GLU A 117 0.37 -15.58 -8.40
N GLU A 118 0.98 -14.50 -7.94
CA GLU A 118 2.38 -14.51 -7.52
C GLU A 118 2.59 -15.41 -6.30
N PHE A 119 1.67 -15.34 -5.32
CA PHE A 119 1.76 -16.20 -4.14
C PHE A 119 1.46 -17.67 -4.47
N GLU A 120 0.46 -17.96 -5.31
CA GLU A 120 0.16 -19.32 -5.77
C GLU A 120 1.32 -19.98 -6.50
N THR A 121 2.09 -19.18 -7.25
CA THR A 121 3.24 -19.69 -8.03
C THR A 121 4.50 -19.79 -7.19
N GLY A 122 4.79 -18.78 -6.36
CA GLY A 122 6.08 -18.64 -5.68
C GLY A 122 6.08 -18.99 -4.19
N GLY A 123 4.89 -18.97 -3.54
CA GLY A 123 4.68 -19.32 -2.14
C GLY A 123 5.58 -18.55 -1.17
N LEU A 124 5.84 -19.19 -0.03
CA LEU A 124 6.73 -18.68 1.01
C LEU A 124 8.18 -18.49 0.53
N LYS A 125 8.61 -19.27 -0.47
CA LYS A 125 9.96 -19.13 -1.03
C LYS A 125 10.14 -17.76 -1.69
N GLU A 126 9.23 -17.38 -2.57
CA GLU A 126 9.27 -16.10 -3.27
C GLU A 126 9.01 -14.94 -2.30
N LEU A 127 8.07 -15.11 -1.37
CA LEU A 127 7.81 -14.14 -0.31
C LEU A 127 9.08 -13.85 0.51
N GLY A 128 9.80 -14.90 0.90
CA GLY A 128 11.05 -14.76 1.66
C GLY A 128 12.15 -14.08 0.87
N ARG A 129 12.30 -14.40 -0.42
CA ARG A 129 13.25 -13.74 -1.32
C ARG A 129 12.99 -12.23 -1.42
N ARG A 130 11.74 -11.83 -1.67
CA ARG A 130 11.34 -10.41 -1.73
C ARG A 130 11.57 -9.68 -0.41
N PHE A 131 11.30 -10.34 0.70
CA PHE A 131 11.57 -9.78 2.02
C PHE A 131 13.05 -9.52 2.24
N ASP A 132 13.93 -10.47 1.91
CA ASP A 132 15.37 -10.31 2.08
C ASP A 132 15.93 -9.19 1.20
N GLU A 133 15.50 -9.12 -0.06
CA GLU A 133 15.87 -8.04 -0.98
C GLU A 133 15.43 -6.66 -0.47
N MET A 134 14.19 -6.56 0.01
CA MET A 134 13.68 -5.31 0.60
C MET A 134 14.46 -4.93 1.87
N HIS A 135 14.76 -5.91 2.72
CA HIS A 135 15.55 -5.68 3.94
C HIS A 135 16.96 -5.21 3.62
N GLU A 136 17.61 -5.82 2.63
CA GLU A 136 18.95 -5.42 2.18
C GLU A 136 18.97 -4.01 1.57
N GLN A 137 17.96 -3.66 0.79
CA GLN A 137 17.82 -2.30 0.24
C GLN A 137 17.64 -1.23 1.32
N LEU A 138 16.89 -1.54 2.38
CA LEU A 138 16.59 -0.57 3.44
C LEU A 138 17.69 -0.49 4.51
N PHE A 139 18.34 -1.61 4.82
CA PHE A 139 19.27 -1.71 5.96
C PHE A 139 20.68 -2.10 5.56
N THR A 140 20.95 -2.35 4.28
CA THR A 140 22.26 -2.73 3.73
C THR A 140 22.78 -4.11 4.17
N PHE A 141 21.94 -4.94 4.79
CA PHE A 141 22.28 -6.31 5.16
C PHE A 141 21.05 -7.21 5.13
N SER A 142 21.26 -8.50 4.97
CA SER A 142 20.28 -9.56 5.23
C SER A 142 20.81 -10.49 6.34
N LEU A 143 19.91 -11.21 7.00
CA LEU A 143 20.29 -12.13 8.07
C LEU A 143 20.06 -13.58 7.64
N GLU A 144 21.03 -14.44 7.91
CA GLU A 144 20.90 -15.90 7.79
C GLU A 144 20.11 -16.49 8.98
N THR A 145 18.96 -15.93 9.28
CA THR A 145 18.08 -16.38 10.37
C THR A 145 16.69 -16.67 9.85
N GLN A 146 15.87 -17.32 10.68
CA GLN A 146 14.51 -17.69 10.28
C GLN A 146 13.63 -16.45 10.08
N ARG A 147 12.85 -16.46 9.02
CA ARG A 147 11.79 -15.50 8.76
C ARG A 147 10.54 -15.90 9.53
N GLU A 148 9.82 -14.89 10.00
CA GLU A 148 8.58 -15.05 10.73
C GLU A 148 7.49 -14.22 10.08
N LEU A 149 6.37 -14.86 9.74
CA LEU A 149 5.13 -14.17 9.39
C LEU A 149 4.58 -13.51 10.65
N TYR A 150 4.06 -12.30 10.50
CA TYR A 150 3.47 -11.58 11.63
C TYR A 150 1.99 -11.27 11.41
N ASN A 151 1.64 -10.78 10.24
CA ASN A 151 0.27 -10.45 9.89
C ASN A 151 0.01 -10.74 8.41
N LEU A 152 -1.16 -11.26 8.13
CA LEU A 152 -1.65 -11.50 6.79
C LEU A 152 -2.81 -10.57 6.51
N ARG A 153 -2.80 -9.91 5.36
CA ARG A 153 -3.84 -8.97 4.95
C ARG A 153 -4.17 -9.19 3.47
N ALA A 154 -5.45 -9.14 3.15
CA ALA A 154 -5.93 -9.02 1.80
C ALA A 154 -6.62 -7.67 1.62
N LEU A 155 -6.15 -6.90 0.67
CA LEU A 155 -6.75 -5.65 0.20
C LEU A 155 -7.51 -5.96 -1.09
N VAL A 156 -8.80 -5.69 -1.12
CA VAL A 156 -9.62 -5.82 -2.33
C VAL A 156 -10.09 -4.42 -2.75
N GLN A 157 -9.94 -4.11 -4.02
CA GLN A 157 -10.30 -2.79 -4.57
C GLN A 157 -11.03 -2.91 -5.90
N GLY A 158 -11.96 -1.99 -6.14
CA GLY A 158 -12.65 -1.83 -7.41
C GLY A 158 -11.76 -1.17 -8.47
N ARG A 159 -12.30 -1.00 -9.68
CA ARG A 159 -11.64 -0.25 -10.77
C ARG A 159 -11.36 1.20 -10.38
N GLU A 160 -10.41 1.82 -11.08
CA GLU A 160 -10.23 3.27 -11.02
C GLU A 160 -11.51 4.00 -11.35
N SER A 161 -11.81 5.04 -10.57
CA SER A 161 -12.89 5.95 -10.92
C SER A 161 -12.61 6.55 -12.29
N ALA A 162 -13.63 6.57 -13.16
CA ALA A 162 -13.56 7.21 -14.47
C ALA A 162 -13.48 8.74 -14.42
N ALA A 163 -13.37 9.33 -13.23
CA ALA A 163 -13.20 10.78 -13.07
C ALA A 163 -11.84 11.19 -13.65
N GLN A 164 -11.80 11.41 -14.96
CA GLN A 164 -10.67 12.06 -15.62
C GLN A 164 -10.75 13.54 -15.30
N GLY A 165 -9.72 14.06 -14.63
CA GLY A 165 -9.57 15.51 -14.50
C GLY A 165 -9.52 16.13 -15.90
N GLU A 166 -10.40 17.10 -16.15
CA GLU A 166 -10.36 17.89 -17.37
C GLU A 166 -8.98 18.57 -17.43
N ALA A 167 -8.24 18.36 -18.51
CA ALA A 167 -6.96 19.02 -18.69
C ALA A 167 -7.23 20.53 -18.75
N LEU A 168 -6.73 21.27 -17.77
CA LEU A 168 -6.82 22.73 -17.82
C LEU A 168 -6.08 23.23 -19.05
N PRO A 169 -6.69 24.15 -19.84
CA PRO A 169 -6.00 24.73 -20.97
C PRO A 169 -4.70 25.39 -20.51
N SER A 170 -3.59 25.08 -21.20
CA SER A 170 -2.33 25.75 -21.00
C SER A 170 -2.51 27.23 -21.31
N GLY A 171 -2.38 28.10 -20.28
CA GLY A 171 -2.37 29.53 -20.42
C GLY A 171 -1.09 30.03 -21.09
#